data_bc159a37684c8a2b8ffe45681cc11cfc
#
_entry.id   bc159a37684c8a2b8ffe45681cc11cfc
#
_cell.length_a   1.000
_cell.length_b   1.000
_cell.length_c   1.000
_cell.angle_alpha   90.00
_cell.angle_beta   90.00
_cell.angle_gamma   90.00
#
_symmetry.space_group_name_H-M   'P 1'
#
loop_
_entity.id
_entity.type
_entity.pdbx_description
1 polymer ?
#
loop_
_entity_poly.entity_id
_entity_poly.type
_entity_poly.pdbx_seq_one_letter_code
_entity_poly.pdbx_strand_id
1 'polypeptide(L)'
;MSVTDNAPVTAANARARLIKRSDMVACALAFIDCKMPGSERKENYSLVGPGVTQSRDQVVNLTEAHGFSLGVAAMPPGTINNLHVHFTAEVFMIQRGSWTFRWGTNGENTVSGEPGDVVSVPTWIFRGFSNTGTEDGWIFTALGGDDTGGIIWHPSILENAAKYGMFLTQDNMLVDTGSGQARPAPDALMAPLNAEQIATLPSYTPEQMARRVVRAADRDWSAAALLSAGLPGHASAVAPVIGHGITEDRAHAAPIGNPHGFSVEWLRLEPGNGTGRHLLDEKQVIIVFTGALDVALNGPEDAVSVHVATGECFSAPAGVWRNLVASGTARVEMALVTAGDARKRITWAPEVAAAALAAGTVLDHDGHVAPLALLPPTTRSAVSARMLQAAE
;
A
#
# COMPACT_ATOMS: atom_id res chain seq x y z
N MET A 1 17.24 -12.99 -18.40
CA MET A 1 16.91 -11.64 -18.87
C MET A 1 18.05 -10.74 -18.46
N SER A 2 18.62 -9.99 -19.39
CA SER A 2 19.78 -9.14 -19.16
C SER A 2 19.46 -8.12 -18.06
N VAL A 3 20.37 -7.96 -17.11
CA VAL A 3 20.45 -6.78 -16.24
C VAL A 3 20.42 -5.56 -17.17
N THR A 4 19.29 -4.86 -17.23
CA THR A 4 19.26 -3.57 -17.90
C THR A 4 20.16 -2.65 -17.08
N ASP A 5 21.12 -1.98 -17.74
CA ASP A 5 21.90 -0.87 -17.19
C ASP A 5 20.93 0.19 -16.63
N ASN A 6 20.49 0.02 -15.38
CA ASN A 6 19.73 1.05 -14.70
C ASN A 6 20.73 2.13 -14.26
N ALA A 7 20.74 3.22 -15.00
CA ALA A 7 21.52 4.39 -14.64
C ALA A 7 21.22 4.78 -13.16
N PRO A 8 22.26 5.20 -12.40
CA PRO A 8 22.06 5.62 -11.01
C PRO A 8 20.96 6.67 -10.89
N VAL A 9 20.12 6.56 -9.85
CA VAL A 9 19.08 7.54 -9.56
C VAL A 9 19.74 8.84 -9.12
N THR A 10 19.44 9.93 -9.82
CA THR A 10 19.96 11.25 -9.44
C THR A 10 19.25 11.79 -8.20
N ALA A 11 19.86 12.74 -7.49
CA ALA A 11 19.24 13.39 -6.34
C ALA A 11 17.91 14.08 -6.70
N ALA A 12 17.78 14.62 -7.92
CA ALA A 12 16.55 15.20 -8.42
C ALA A 12 15.45 14.14 -8.60
N ASN A 13 15.79 13.01 -9.23
CA ASN A 13 14.85 11.91 -9.43
C ASN A 13 14.44 11.25 -8.10
N ALA A 14 15.37 11.12 -7.15
CA ALA A 14 15.05 10.63 -5.81
C ALA A 14 14.06 11.56 -5.08
N ARG A 15 14.28 12.87 -5.13
CA ARG A 15 13.36 13.85 -4.54
C ARG A 15 11.98 13.84 -5.20
N ALA A 16 11.91 13.66 -6.52
CA ALA A 16 10.64 13.58 -7.25
C ALA A 16 9.80 12.34 -6.87
N ARG A 17 10.41 11.33 -6.23
CA ARG A 17 9.76 10.12 -5.74
C ARG A 17 9.35 10.20 -4.26
N LEU A 18 9.76 11.26 -3.57
CA LEU A 18 9.32 11.55 -2.21
C LEU A 18 8.01 12.34 -2.27
N ILE A 19 6.97 11.83 -1.64
CA ILE A 19 5.69 12.50 -1.47
C ILE A 19 5.61 12.98 -0.02
N LYS A 20 5.91 14.25 0.19
CA LYS A 20 5.78 14.88 1.51
C LYS A 20 4.32 15.20 1.79
N ARG A 21 4.01 15.33 3.08
CA ARG A 21 2.67 15.76 3.49
C ARG A 21 2.28 17.11 2.87
N SER A 22 3.23 18.03 2.74
CA SER A 22 3.04 19.35 2.11
C SER A 22 2.79 19.31 0.61
N ASP A 23 3.17 18.22 -0.05
CA ASP A 23 3.05 18.06 -1.50
C ASP A 23 1.74 17.37 -1.91
N MET A 24 0.99 16.85 -0.93
CA MET A 24 -0.29 16.19 -1.15
C MET A 24 -1.38 17.25 -1.37
N VAL A 25 -2.10 17.15 -2.48
CA VAL A 25 -3.16 18.08 -2.86
C VAL A 25 -4.53 17.43 -2.66
N ALA A 26 -5.31 18.00 -1.75
CA ALA A 26 -6.68 17.54 -1.48
C ALA A 26 -7.61 17.80 -2.63
N CYS A 27 -8.46 16.83 -2.98
CA CYS A 27 -9.62 17.02 -3.82
C CYS A 27 -10.90 16.83 -2.99
N ALA A 28 -11.59 17.93 -2.68
CA ALA A 28 -12.83 17.91 -1.92
C ALA A 28 -14.04 17.46 -2.77
N LEU A 29 -13.93 17.49 -4.10
CA LEU A 29 -14.95 17.06 -5.04
C LEU A 29 -14.50 15.84 -5.84
N ALA A 30 -13.87 14.88 -5.18
CA ALA A 30 -13.37 13.68 -5.83
C ALA A 30 -14.48 12.70 -6.26
N PHE A 31 -15.64 12.73 -5.61
CA PHE A 31 -16.70 11.74 -5.75
C PHE A 31 -18.09 12.35 -5.77
N ILE A 32 -19.06 11.61 -6.32
CA ILE A 32 -20.44 12.07 -6.47
C ILE A 32 -21.12 12.44 -5.15
N ASP A 33 -20.74 11.82 -4.03
CA ASP A 33 -21.35 12.05 -2.72
C ASP A 33 -20.74 13.23 -1.93
N CYS A 34 -19.74 13.94 -2.49
CA CYS A 34 -19.01 15.00 -1.78
C CYS A 34 -19.85 16.23 -1.38
N LYS A 35 -21.06 16.40 -1.90
CA LYS A 35 -22.00 17.45 -1.46
C LYS A 35 -23.16 16.93 -0.62
N MET A 36 -23.17 15.64 -0.34
CA MET A 36 -24.21 15.04 0.51
C MET A 36 -23.91 15.27 1.98
N PRO A 37 -24.95 15.51 2.83
CA PRO A 37 -24.78 15.67 4.26
C PRO A 37 -23.98 14.52 4.89
N GLY A 38 -22.93 14.88 5.65
CA GLY A 38 -22.00 13.94 6.27
C GLY A 38 -20.84 13.49 5.39
N SER A 39 -20.81 13.85 4.10
CA SER A 39 -19.71 13.52 3.18
C SER A 39 -18.95 14.73 2.67
N GLU A 40 -19.45 15.94 2.91
CA GLU A 40 -18.97 17.20 2.35
C GLU A 40 -17.62 17.66 2.88
N ARG A 41 -17.12 17.02 3.96
CA ARG A 41 -15.82 17.36 4.54
C ARG A 41 -14.73 16.34 4.30
N LYS A 42 -15.00 15.33 3.47
CA LYS A 42 -13.98 14.37 3.10
C LYS A 42 -13.04 14.93 2.04
N GLU A 43 -11.78 14.56 2.15
CA GLU A 43 -10.73 14.92 1.21
C GLU A 43 -10.10 13.65 0.65
N ASN A 44 -9.91 13.62 -0.68
CA ASN A 44 -9.21 12.56 -1.38
C ASN A 44 -7.86 13.05 -1.89
N TYR A 45 -6.84 12.22 -1.74
CA TYR A 45 -5.51 12.47 -2.26
C TYR A 45 -5.08 11.29 -3.13
N SER A 46 -4.55 11.56 -4.33
CA SER A 46 -3.97 10.54 -5.22
C SER A 46 -2.46 10.64 -5.18
N LEU A 47 -1.81 9.69 -4.52
CA LEU A 47 -0.36 9.69 -4.29
C LEU A 47 0.37 8.96 -5.42
N VAL A 48 -0.11 7.78 -5.82
CA VAL A 48 0.42 6.97 -6.93
C VAL A 48 -0.76 6.53 -7.79
N GLY A 49 -0.76 6.94 -9.04
CA GLY A 49 -1.87 6.72 -9.95
C GLY A 49 -3.13 7.50 -9.58
N PRO A 50 -4.11 7.56 -10.46
CA PRO A 50 -5.35 8.32 -10.25
C PRO A 50 -6.28 7.67 -9.22
N GLY A 51 -6.15 6.36 -8.97
CA GLY A 51 -7.08 5.60 -8.14
C GLY A 51 -8.46 5.55 -8.77
N VAL A 52 -9.50 5.83 -7.96
CA VAL A 52 -10.91 5.79 -8.37
C VAL A 52 -11.58 7.16 -8.39
N THR A 53 -10.82 8.24 -8.39
CA THR A 53 -11.39 9.59 -8.43
C THR A 53 -12.28 9.79 -9.66
N GLN A 54 -13.36 10.51 -9.47
CA GLN A 54 -14.32 10.89 -10.52
C GLN A 54 -14.11 12.35 -10.96
N SER A 55 -13.18 13.04 -10.33
CA SER A 55 -12.85 14.44 -10.62
C SER A 55 -11.70 14.54 -11.62
N ARG A 56 -11.87 15.41 -12.62
CA ARG A 56 -10.80 15.78 -13.56
C ARG A 56 -9.74 16.69 -12.92
N ASP A 57 -10.07 17.30 -11.80
CA ASP A 57 -9.21 18.26 -11.09
C ASP A 57 -8.32 17.58 -10.04
N GLN A 58 -8.40 16.23 -9.92
CA GLN A 58 -7.58 15.50 -8.97
C GLN A 58 -6.10 15.57 -9.38
N VAL A 59 -5.29 16.14 -8.51
CA VAL A 59 -3.83 16.12 -8.65
C VAL A 59 -3.30 14.74 -8.26
N VAL A 60 -2.43 14.18 -9.09
CA VAL A 60 -1.73 12.91 -8.83
C VAL A 60 -0.25 13.21 -8.63
N ASN A 61 0.32 12.84 -7.47
CA ASN A 61 1.73 13.10 -7.17
C ASN A 61 2.68 12.31 -8.07
N LEU A 62 2.46 11.00 -8.22
CA LEU A 62 3.23 10.12 -9.09
C LEU A 62 2.32 9.45 -10.12
N THR A 63 2.52 9.76 -11.39
CA THR A 63 1.73 9.20 -12.50
C THR A 63 2.37 7.95 -13.11
N GLU A 64 3.60 7.63 -12.71
CA GLU A 64 4.30 6.43 -13.17
C GLU A 64 3.56 5.17 -12.71
N ALA A 65 3.31 4.23 -13.63
CA ALA A 65 2.66 2.96 -13.35
C ALA A 65 3.43 2.13 -12.30
N HIS A 66 2.73 1.62 -11.29
CA HIS A 66 3.31 0.81 -10.20
C HIS A 66 2.70 -0.60 -10.12
N GLY A 67 1.68 -0.93 -10.94
CA GLY A 67 0.88 -2.13 -10.82
C GLY A 67 -0.14 -2.06 -9.68
N PHE A 68 -0.21 -0.93 -9.00
CA PHE A 68 -1.23 -0.56 -8.01
C PHE A 68 -1.34 0.95 -7.90
N SER A 69 -2.46 1.43 -7.38
CA SER A 69 -2.66 2.84 -7.04
C SER A 69 -2.59 3.03 -5.52
N LEU A 70 -2.10 4.19 -5.08
CA LEU A 70 -2.09 4.58 -3.67
C LEU A 70 -2.74 5.95 -3.50
N GLY A 71 -3.68 6.04 -2.59
CA GLY A 71 -4.35 7.27 -2.23
C GLY A 71 -4.45 7.46 -0.73
N VAL A 72 -5.10 8.55 -0.34
CA VAL A 72 -5.47 8.82 1.05
C VAL A 72 -6.89 9.33 1.11
N ALA A 73 -7.63 8.86 2.11
CA ALA A 73 -8.87 9.50 2.56
C ALA A 73 -8.59 10.23 3.88
N ALA A 74 -8.81 11.55 3.89
CA ALA A 74 -8.79 12.35 5.09
C ALA A 74 -10.22 12.78 5.45
N MET A 75 -10.64 12.48 6.67
CA MET A 75 -12.03 12.66 7.08
C MET A 75 -12.11 13.14 8.53
N PRO A 76 -12.68 14.33 8.78
CA PRO A 76 -13.01 14.76 10.12
C PRO A 76 -14.00 13.82 10.83
N PRO A 77 -14.13 13.91 12.18
CA PRO A 77 -15.10 13.13 12.93
C PRO A 77 -16.53 13.19 12.36
N GLY A 78 -17.19 12.04 12.29
CA GLY A 78 -18.55 11.89 11.78
C GLY A 78 -18.68 11.95 10.26
N THR A 79 -17.59 12.08 9.53
CA THR A 79 -17.61 12.10 8.05
C THR A 79 -17.76 10.68 7.49
N ILE A 80 -18.50 10.55 6.39
CA ILE A 80 -18.91 9.29 5.79
C ILE A 80 -18.43 9.21 4.33
N ASN A 81 -17.88 8.09 3.93
CA ASN A 81 -17.78 7.67 2.54
C ASN A 81 -18.88 6.64 2.26
N ASN A 82 -19.74 6.95 1.28
CA ASN A 82 -20.99 6.20 1.09
C ASN A 82 -20.78 4.86 0.37
N LEU A 83 -21.87 4.04 0.30
CA LEU A 83 -21.82 2.70 -0.26
C LEU A 83 -21.54 2.70 -1.76
N HIS A 84 -20.50 1.97 -2.14
CA HIS A 84 -20.05 1.80 -3.53
C HIS A 84 -19.34 0.45 -3.71
N VAL A 85 -19.12 0.05 -4.95
CA VAL A 85 -18.45 -1.20 -5.35
C VAL A 85 -17.16 -0.86 -6.09
N HIS A 86 -16.07 -1.59 -5.78
CA HIS A 86 -14.84 -1.58 -6.55
C HIS A 86 -14.67 -2.86 -7.36
N PHE A 87 -13.96 -2.77 -8.48
CA PHE A 87 -13.63 -3.90 -9.35
C PHE A 87 -12.29 -4.53 -8.98
N THR A 88 -11.42 -3.78 -8.33
CA THR A 88 -10.10 -4.21 -7.85
C THR A 88 -10.08 -4.31 -6.34
N ALA A 89 -9.09 -5.04 -5.79
CA ALA A 89 -8.90 -5.11 -4.36
C ALA A 89 -8.63 -3.74 -3.76
N GLU A 90 -9.16 -3.50 -2.57
CA GLU A 90 -8.96 -2.28 -1.81
C GLU A 90 -8.48 -2.61 -0.41
N VAL A 91 -7.40 -1.96 0.00
CA VAL A 91 -6.74 -2.17 1.29
C VAL A 91 -6.55 -0.83 1.99
N PHE A 92 -7.08 -0.75 3.18
CA PHE A 92 -6.93 0.41 4.06
C PHE A 92 -5.83 0.16 5.09
N MET A 93 -4.91 1.10 5.21
CA MET A 93 -3.86 1.15 6.22
C MET A 93 -4.09 2.40 7.07
N ILE A 94 -4.56 2.20 8.29
CA ILE A 94 -5.05 3.30 9.15
C ILE A 94 -3.86 3.97 9.84
N GLN A 95 -3.65 5.26 9.57
CA GLN A 95 -2.60 6.02 10.25
C GLN A 95 -3.14 6.76 11.47
N ARG A 96 -4.34 7.33 11.38
CA ARG A 96 -4.94 8.13 12.45
C ARG A 96 -6.46 8.06 12.42
N GLY A 97 -7.09 8.22 13.60
CA GLY A 97 -8.53 8.18 13.78
C GLY A 97 -9.07 6.77 13.98
N SER A 98 -10.29 6.68 14.51
CA SER A 98 -11.02 5.43 14.69
C SER A 98 -12.08 5.31 13.60
N TRP A 99 -12.14 4.17 12.95
CA TRP A 99 -12.92 3.99 11.74
C TRP A 99 -13.93 2.86 11.86
N THR A 100 -15.07 3.02 11.19
CA THR A 100 -16.02 1.95 10.95
C THR A 100 -16.15 1.70 9.46
N PHE A 101 -15.82 0.48 9.05
CA PHE A 101 -16.06 -0.04 7.69
C PHE A 101 -17.36 -0.79 7.69
N ARG A 102 -18.22 -0.52 6.72
CA ARG A 102 -19.52 -1.17 6.56
C ARG A 102 -19.61 -1.84 5.20
N TRP A 103 -20.32 -2.95 5.14
CA TRP A 103 -20.56 -3.68 3.89
C TRP A 103 -21.90 -4.41 3.92
N GLY A 104 -22.29 -4.94 2.76
CA GLY A 104 -23.59 -5.58 2.54
C GLY A 104 -24.47 -4.70 1.66
N THR A 105 -25.60 -5.24 1.22
CA THR A 105 -26.48 -4.56 0.25
C THR A 105 -26.88 -3.16 0.73
N ASN A 106 -27.11 -3.00 2.02
CA ASN A 106 -27.50 -1.72 2.64
C ASN A 106 -26.48 -1.21 3.67
N GLY A 107 -25.27 -1.82 3.71
CA GLY A 107 -24.24 -1.50 4.69
C GLY A 107 -24.57 -1.96 6.11
N GLU A 108 -25.30 -3.07 6.23
CA GLU A 108 -25.82 -3.63 7.48
C GLU A 108 -24.78 -4.27 8.38
N ASN A 109 -23.63 -4.67 7.82
CA ASN A 109 -22.52 -5.25 8.57
C ASN A 109 -21.43 -4.22 8.79
N THR A 110 -20.71 -4.33 9.92
CA THR A 110 -19.66 -3.38 10.27
C THR A 110 -18.46 -4.07 10.91
N VAL A 111 -17.27 -3.46 10.72
CA VAL A 111 -16.05 -3.76 11.46
C VAL A 111 -15.33 -2.45 11.77
N SER A 112 -14.76 -2.35 12.96
CA SER A 112 -13.94 -1.18 13.36
C SER A 112 -12.50 -1.33 12.89
N GLY A 113 -11.78 -0.21 12.82
CA GLY A 113 -10.35 -0.15 12.59
C GLY A 113 -9.72 1.00 13.36
N GLU A 114 -8.53 0.77 13.90
CA GLU A 114 -7.77 1.69 14.72
C GLU A 114 -6.39 1.97 14.11
N PRO A 115 -5.64 2.98 14.57
CA PRO A 115 -4.32 3.29 14.03
C PRO A 115 -3.39 2.07 14.01
N GLY A 116 -2.79 1.84 12.86
CA GLY A 116 -1.94 0.68 12.59
C GLY A 116 -2.68 -0.53 12.03
N ASP A 117 -3.99 -0.65 12.14
CA ASP A 117 -4.74 -1.76 11.55
C ASP A 117 -4.72 -1.72 10.02
N VAL A 118 -4.85 -2.90 9.42
CA VAL A 118 -5.02 -3.07 7.98
C VAL A 118 -6.35 -3.77 7.72
N VAL A 119 -7.16 -3.19 6.86
CA VAL A 119 -8.46 -3.73 6.46
C VAL A 119 -8.48 -3.97 4.95
N SER A 120 -8.61 -5.23 4.54
CA SER A 120 -8.75 -5.59 3.12
C SER A 120 -10.21 -5.83 2.78
N VAL A 121 -10.75 -5.03 1.87
CA VAL A 121 -12.15 -5.16 1.44
C VAL A 121 -12.23 -5.96 0.14
N PRO A 122 -13.09 -7.00 0.07
CA PRO A 122 -13.29 -7.77 -1.15
C PRO A 122 -13.86 -6.93 -2.30
N THR A 123 -13.57 -7.32 -3.53
CA THR A 123 -14.20 -6.76 -4.74
C THR A 123 -15.67 -7.12 -4.83
N TRP A 124 -16.44 -6.34 -5.61
CA TRP A 124 -17.82 -6.65 -6.00
C TRP A 124 -18.81 -6.70 -4.83
N ILE A 125 -18.53 -6.04 -3.71
CA ILE A 125 -19.50 -5.84 -2.62
C ILE A 125 -19.74 -4.35 -2.42
N PHE A 126 -20.93 -3.97 -2.00
CA PHE A 126 -21.12 -2.62 -1.48
C PHE A 126 -20.34 -2.46 -0.19
N ARG A 127 -19.53 -1.41 -0.13
CA ARG A 127 -18.76 -1.00 1.03
C ARG A 127 -18.79 0.50 1.20
N GLY A 128 -18.58 0.95 2.40
CA GLY A 128 -18.38 2.34 2.78
C GLY A 128 -17.65 2.40 4.11
N PHE A 129 -17.21 3.58 4.50
CA PHE A 129 -16.51 3.76 5.76
C PHE A 129 -16.78 5.13 6.35
N SER A 130 -16.53 5.29 7.63
CA SER A 130 -16.71 6.55 8.33
C SER A 130 -15.66 6.72 9.42
N ASN A 131 -15.24 7.96 9.64
CA ASN A 131 -14.48 8.30 10.83
C ASN A 131 -15.47 8.40 12.01
N THR A 132 -15.42 7.42 12.89
CA THR A 132 -16.26 7.34 14.09
C THR A 132 -15.53 7.78 15.36
N GLY A 133 -14.26 8.19 15.21
CA GLY A 133 -13.42 8.74 16.28
C GLY A 133 -13.77 10.21 16.60
N THR A 134 -12.91 10.80 17.44
CA THR A 134 -13.04 12.19 17.91
C THR A 134 -11.99 13.13 17.31
N GLU A 135 -11.08 12.61 16.49
CA GLU A 135 -10.02 13.38 15.82
C GLU A 135 -10.12 13.22 14.30
N ASP A 136 -9.43 14.09 13.57
CA ASP A 136 -9.31 13.98 12.12
C ASP A 136 -8.64 12.66 11.75
N GLY A 137 -9.33 11.87 10.93
CA GLY A 137 -8.87 10.58 10.48
C GLY A 137 -8.01 10.67 9.22
N TRP A 138 -7.08 9.72 9.08
CA TRP A 138 -6.19 9.59 7.93
C TRP A 138 -5.94 8.13 7.61
N ILE A 139 -6.36 7.69 6.42
CA ILE A 139 -6.19 6.32 5.95
C ILE A 139 -5.45 6.33 4.62
N PHE A 140 -4.36 5.58 4.51
CA PHE A 140 -3.79 5.22 3.22
C PHE A 140 -4.61 4.10 2.59
N THR A 141 -4.88 4.23 1.29
CA THR A 141 -5.69 3.26 0.54
C THR A 141 -4.91 2.76 -0.66
N ALA A 142 -4.63 1.46 -0.71
CA ALA A 142 -4.04 0.81 -1.88
C ALA A 142 -5.11 0.09 -2.70
N LEU A 143 -5.07 0.26 -4.02
CA LEU A 143 -5.99 -0.34 -4.99
C LEU A 143 -5.21 -1.17 -6.01
N GLY A 144 -5.70 -2.35 -6.36
CA GLY A 144 -5.06 -3.20 -7.36
C GLY A 144 -5.09 -2.61 -8.76
N GLY A 145 -3.95 -2.68 -9.46
CA GLY A 145 -3.79 -2.20 -10.82
C GLY A 145 -3.55 -0.69 -10.96
N ASP A 146 -3.00 -0.31 -12.10
CA ASP A 146 -2.82 1.10 -12.48
C ASP A 146 -4.12 1.69 -13.02
N ASP A 147 -4.97 0.86 -13.64
CA ASP A 147 -6.35 1.16 -13.99
C ASP A 147 -7.29 0.38 -13.05
N THR A 148 -8.05 1.08 -12.24
CA THR A 148 -8.98 0.50 -11.28
C THR A 148 -10.38 0.28 -11.85
N GLY A 149 -10.65 0.72 -13.07
CA GLY A 149 -11.96 0.63 -13.75
C GLY A 149 -13.06 1.52 -13.16
N GLY A 150 -12.73 2.33 -12.14
CA GLY A 150 -13.71 3.21 -11.49
C GLY A 150 -14.50 2.55 -10.35
N ILE A 151 -15.68 3.09 -10.07
CA ILE A 151 -16.56 2.62 -8.98
C ILE A 151 -18.02 2.63 -9.40
N ILE A 152 -18.82 1.75 -8.81
CA ILE A 152 -20.28 1.75 -8.94
C ILE A 152 -20.90 2.18 -7.61
N TRP A 153 -21.68 3.23 -7.63
CA TRP A 153 -22.39 3.71 -6.45
C TRP A 153 -23.69 2.93 -6.21
N HIS A 154 -24.05 2.78 -4.94
CA HIS A 154 -25.35 2.26 -4.58
C HIS A 154 -26.45 3.15 -5.19
N PRO A 155 -27.57 2.58 -5.70
CA PRO A 155 -28.62 3.35 -6.38
C PRO A 155 -29.14 4.55 -5.58
N SER A 156 -29.32 4.39 -4.26
CA SER A 156 -29.79 5.48 -3.39
C SER A 156 -28.78 6.65 -3.32
N ILE A 157 -27.48 6.39 -3.51
CA ILE A 157 -26.46 7.44 -3.49
C ILE A 157 -26.55 8.28 -4.77
N LEU A 158 -26.70 7.64 -5.94
CA LEU A 158 -26.91 8.35 -7.21
C LEU A 158 -28.16 9.22 -7.15
N GLU A 159 -29.28 8.68 -6.63
CA GLU A 159 -30.53 9.41 -6.44
C GLU A 159 -30.37 10.60 -5.49
N ASN A 160 -29.74 10.39 -4.34
CA ASN A 160 -29.56 11.44 -3.35
C ASN A 160 -28.60 12.53 -3.82
N ALA A 161 -27.48 12.18 -4.45
CA ALA A 161 -26.50 13.13 -4.97
C ALA A 161 -27.12 14.09 -6.01
N ALA A 162 -28.05 13.60 -6.82
CA ALA A 162 -28.77 14.41 -7.80
C ALA A 162 -29.58 15.56 -7.13
N LYS A 163 -30.03 15.39 -5.89
CA LYS A 163 -30.72 16.45 -5.12
C LYS A 163 -29.79 17.61 -4.75
N TYR A 164 -28.48 17.35 -4.76
CA TYR A 164 -27.42 18.32 -4.49
C TYR A 164 -26.71 18.78 -5.77
N GLY A 165 -27.30 18.49 -6.95
CA GLY A 165 -26.77 18.89 -8.22
C GLY A 165 -25.57 18.09 -8.70
N MET A 166 -25.31 16.93 -8.10
CA MET A 166 -24.20 16.05 -8.43
C MET A 166 -24.67 14.89 -9.31
N PHE A 167 -24.02 14.69 -10.45
CA PHE A 167 -24.36 13.65 -11.43
C PHE A 167 -23.11 12.92 -11.85
N LEU A 168 -23.28 11.69 -12.33
CA LEU A 168 -22.20 10.87 -12.85
C LEU A 168 -22.54 10.42 -14.26
N THR A 169 -21.61 10.62 -15.20
CA THR A 169 -21.77 10.19 -16.58
C THR A 169 -21.41 8.70 -16.74
N GLN A 170 -21.78 8.08 -17.87
CA GLN A 170 -21.51 6.67 -18.15
C GLN A 170 -20.01 6.32 -18.12
N ASP A 171 -19.14 7.29 -18.44
CA ASP A 171 -17.68 7.20 -18.37
C ASP A 171 -17.13 7.50 -16.96
N ASN A 172 -17.99 7.42 -15.92
CA ASN A 172 -17.64 7.59 -14.51
C ASN A 172 -17.09 8.99 -14.17
N MET A 173 -17.44 10.02 -14.92
CA MET A 173 -16.98 11.39 -14.70
C MET A 173 -18.04 12.21 -13.96
N LEU A 174 -17.57 12.99 -12.99
CA LEU A 174 -18.40 13.84 -12.15
C LEU A 174 -18.86 15.07 -12.90
N VAL A 175 -20.15 15.42 -12.74
CA VAL A 175 -20.76 16.69 -13.20
C VAL A 175 -21.41 17.38 -12.02
N ASP A 176 -21.01 18.62 -11.78
CA ASP A 176 -21.50 19.49 -10.72
C ASP A 176 -22.31 20.66 -11.31
N THR A 177 -23.62 20.55 -11.31
CA THR A 177 -24.50 21.63 -11.83
C THR A 177 -24.51 22.86 -10.92
N GLY A 178 -24.17 22.70 -9.63
CA GLY A 178 -24.00 23.82 -8.71
C GLY A 178 -22.80 24.71 -9.02
N SER A 179 -21.81 24.19 -9.76
CA SER A 179 -20.66 24.97 -10.27
C SER A 179 -20.94 25.58 -11.67
N GLY A 180 -22.16 25.46 -12.20
CA GLY A 180 -22.55 25.98 -13.50
C GLY A 180 -22.34 24.99 -14.68
N GLN A 181 -21.96 23.74 -14.41
CA GLN A 181 -21.93 22.72 -15.46
C GLN A 181 -23.34 22.35 -15.92
N ALA A 182 -23.51 22.08 -17.22
CA ALA A 182 -24.79 21.65 -17.76
C ALA A 182 -25.15 20.25 -17.22
N ARG A 183 -26.41 20.06 -16.82
CA ARG A 183 -26.90 18.72 -16.44
C ARG A 183 -26.80 17.77 -17.64
N PRO A 184 -26.20 16.58 -17.49
CA PRO A 184 -26.16 15.59 -18.57
C PRO A 184 -27.56 15.14 -18.98
N ALA A 185 -27.71 14.77 -20.26
CA ALA A 185 -28.91 14.13 -20.74
C ALA A 185 -29.14 12.78 -20.03
N PRO A 186 -30.39 12.33 -19.87
CA PRO A 186 -30.67 11.10 -19.11
C PRO A 186 -29.95 9.87 -19.62
N ASP A 187 -29.74 9.76 -20.93
CA ASP A 187 -29.02 8.69 -21.62
C ASP A 187 -27.49 8.76 -21.46
N ALA A 188 -26.96 9.90 -21.06
CA ALA A 188 -25.53 10.07 -20.74
C ALA A 188 -25.21 9.79 -19.27
N LEU A 189 -26.22 9.61 -18.42
CA LEU A 189 -26.02 9.33 -17.00
C LEU A 189 -25.65 7.86 -16.74
N MET A 190 -24.82 7.62 -15.73
CA MET A 190 -24.58 6.28 -15.21
C MET A 190 -25.89 5.66 -14.73
N ALA A 191 -26.24 4.49 -15.26
CA ALA A 191 -27.41 3.77 -14.84
C ALA A 191 -27.16 3.13 -13.45
N PRO A 192 -28.09 3.28 -12.48
CA PRO A 192 -28.00 2.57 -11.23
C PRO A 192 -28.16 1.06 -11.45
N LEU A 193 -27.51 0.23 -10.60
CA LEU A 193 -27.77 -1.20 -10.58
C LEU A 193 -29.24 -1.45 -10.21
N ASN A 194 -29.88 -2.37 -10.90
CA ASN A 194 -31.22 -2.84 -10.54
C ASN A 194 -31.17 -3.96 -9.47
N ALA A 195 -32.31 -4.34 -8.92
CA ALA A 195 -32.40 -5.34 -7.85
C ALA A 195 -31.84 -6.72 -8.26
N GLU A 196 -32.03 -7.12 -9.52
CA GLU A 196 -31.51 -8.41 -10.03
C GLU A 196 -29.99 -8.38 -10.10
N GLN A 197 -29.39 -7.28 -10.58
CA GLN A 197 -27.94 -7.12 -10.62
C GLN A 197 -27.34 -7.08 -9.20
N ILE A 198 -27.98 -6.37 -8.26
CA ILE A 198 -27.55 -6.31 -6.87
C ILE A 198 -27.58 -7.70 -6.22
N ALA A 199 -28.59 -8.50 -6.53
CA ALA A 199 -28.70 -9.88 -6.01
C ALA A 199 -27.60 -10.83 -6.50
N THR A 200 -26.85 -10.47 -7.57
CA THR A 200 -25.70 -11.26 -8.06
C THR A 200 -24.39 -10.92 -7.35
N LEU A 201 -24.35 -9.83 -6.58
CA LEU A 201 -23.13 -9.43 -5.90
C LEU A 201 -22.78 -10.43 -4.77
N PRO A 202 -21.49 -10.73 -4.56
CA PRO A 202 -21.05 -11.56 -3.45
C PRO A 202 -21.48 -11.00 -2.10
N SER A 203 -21.72 -11.88 -1.14
CA SER A 203 -21.95 -11.51 0.26
C SER A 203 -20.85 -12.08 1.15
N TYR A 204 -20.54 -11.39 2.22
CA TYR A 204 -19.51 -11.80 3.20
C TYR A 204 -20.12 -11.72 4.59
N THR A 205 -19.97 -12.80 5.37
CA THR A 205 -20.37 -12.78 6.79
C THR A 205 -19.38 -11.94 7.61
N PRO A 206 -19.78 -11.49 8.81
CA PRO A 206 -18.85 -10.82 9.73
C PRO A 206 -17.59 -11.62 10.02
N GLU A 207 -17.67 -12.96 10.15
CA GLU A 207 -16.53 -13.85 10.40
C GLU A 207 -15.59 -13.92 9.20
N GLN A 208 -16.13 -13.92 7.97
CA GLN A 208 -15.31 -13.87 6.75
C GLN A 208 -14.59 -12.53 6.63
N MET A 209 -15.27 -11.42 6.96
CA MET A 209 -14.67 -10.09 6.90
C MET A 209 -13.65 -9.89 8.03
N ALA A 210 -13.87 -10.44 9.22
CA ALA A 210 -12.92 -10.37 10.32
C ALA A 210 -11.55 -10.97 9.97
N ARG A 211 -11.51 -12.02 9.15
CA ARG A 211 -10.25 -12.62 8.65
C ARG A 211 -9.49 -11.73 7.67
N ARG A 212 -10.09 -10.64 7.23
CA ARG A 212 -9.51 -9.64 6.34
C ARG A 212 -9.08 -8.37 7.08
N VAL A 213 -9.11 -8.41 8.39
CA VAL A 213 -8.65 -7.34 9.28
C VAL A 213 -7.44 -7.84 10.06
N VAL A 214 -6.31 -7.20 9.88
CA VAL A 214 -5.08 -7.48 10.63
C VAL A 214 -4.86 -6.34 11.61
N ARG A 215 -5.03 -6.64 12.89
CA ARG A 215 -4.83 -5.66 13.96
C ARG A 215 -3.34 -5.35 14.13
N ALA A 216 -3.04 -4.13 14.49
CA ALA A 216 -1.65 -3.73 14.75
C ALA A 216 -0.99 -4.60 15.84
N ALA A 217 -1.77 -4.96 16.88
CA ALA A 217 -1.31 -5.80 17.99
C ALA A 217 -1.13 -7.28 17.61
N ASP A 218 -1.83 -7.74 16.57
CA ASP A 218 -1.83 -9.16 16.16
C ASP A 218 -0.84 -9.43 15.01
N ARG A 219 -0.01 -8.45 14.63
CA ARG A 219 1.02 -8.65 13.60
C ARG A 219 2.03 -9.67 14.07
N ASP A 220 2.24 -10.68 13.24
CA ASP A 220 3.29 -11.68 13.46
C ASP A 220 4.63 -11.13 12.93
N TRP A 221 5.53 -10.79 13.86
CA TRP A 221 6.81 -10.18 13.56
C TRP A 221 7.94 -11.21 13.56
N SER A 222 8.63 -11.39 12.44
CA SER A 222 9.85 -12.18 12.37
C SER A 222 11.08 -11.28 12.35
N ALA A 223 11.95 -11.45 13.33
CA ALA A 223 13.28 -10.85 13.37
C ALA A 223 14.30 -11.63 12.52
N ALA A 224 13.89 -12.74 11.89
CA ALA A 224 14.70 -13.55 10.98
C ALA A 224 14.21 -13.46 9.53
N ALA A 225 13.34 -12.48 9.24
CA ALA A 225 12.69 -12.37 7.94
C ALA A 225 13.60 -11.88 6.80
N LEU A 226 14.77 -11.31 7.11
CA LEU A 226 15.73 -10.82 6.13
C LEU A 226 17.11 -11.42 6.39
N LEU A 227 17.84 -11.73 5.35
CA LEU A 227 19.22 -12.27 5.43
C LEU A 227 20.13 -11.40 6.32
N SER A 228 19.94 -10.09 6.25
CA SER A 228 20.74 -9.13 7.03
C SER A 228 20.35 -9.00 8.49
N ALA A 229 19.15 -9.42 8.90
CA ALA A 229 18.57 -9.07 10.20
C ALA A 229 19.41 -9.50 11.42
N GLY A 230 20.21 -10.56 11.26
CA GLY A 230 21.13 -11.03 12.30
C GLY A 230 22.50 -10.33 12.32
N LEU A 231 22.77 -9.41 11.39
CA LEU A 231 24.05 -8.71 11.30
C LEU A 231 24.08 -7.47 12.20
N PRO A 232 25.27 -7.08 12.72
CA PRO A 232 25.42 -5.84 13.47
C PRO A 232 24.96 -4.62 12.64
N GLY A 233 24.12 -3.76 13.22
CA GLY A 233 23.56 -2.59 12.53
C GLY A 233 22.38 -2.87 11.62
N HIS A 234 21.81 -4.09 11.65
CA HIS A 234 20.69 -4.49 10.80
C HIS A 234 19.47 -5.06 11.56
N ALA A 235 19.35 -4.75 12.86
CA ALA A 235 18.22 -5.20 13.66
C ALA A 235 16.89 -4.71 13.07
N SER A 236 16.17 -5.63 12.45
CA SER A 236 14.92 -5.39 11.74
C SER A 236 13.93 -6.52 12.00
N ALA A 237 12.64 -6.26 11.80
CA ALA A 237 11.64 -7.31 11.76
C ALA A 237 10.59 -6.98 10.69
N VAL A 238 10.08 -8.03 10.04
CA VAL A 238 9.03 -7.93 9.03
C VAL A 238 7.77 -8.62 9.54
N ALA A 239 6.61 -8.06 9.24
CA ALA A 239 5.30 -8.67 9.46
C ALA A 239 4.51 -8.64 8.14
N PRO A 240 4.45 -9.73 7.38
CA PRO A 240 3.62 -9.82 6.18
C PRO A 240 2.14 -9.75 6.57
N VAL A 241 1.36 -8.99 5.79
CA VAL A 241 -0.07 -8.77 6.03
C VAL A 241 -0.90 -9.28 4.86
N ILE A 242 -0.49 -8.97 3.63
CA ILE A 242 -1.16 -9.39 2.40
C ILE A 242 -0.13 -9.95 1.42
N GLY A 243 -0.38 -11.15 0.92
CA GLY A 243 0.49 -11.81 -0.07
C GLY A 243 1.83 -12.23 0.53
N HIS A 244 2.80 -12.49 -0.35
CA HIS A 244 4.09 -13.05 0.09
C HIS A 244 5.12 -12.00 0.55
N GLY A 245 5.08 -10.79 -0.03
CA GLY A 245 6.02 -9.73 0.31
C GLY A 245 7.50 -10.10 0.14
N ILE A 246 8.36 -9.45 0.93
CA ILE A 246 9.82 -9.59 0.90
C ILE A 246 10.37 -10.58 1.92
N THR A 247 9.53 -11.23 2.73
CA THR A 247 10.03 -12.12 3.80
C THR A 247 10.85 -13.28 3.24
N GLU A 248 12.02 -13.50 3.81
CA GLU A 248 12.88 -14.65 3.55
C GLU A 248 12.77 -15.72 4.66
N ASP A 249 11.88 -15.53 5.65
CA ASP A 249 11.56 -16.54 6.64
C ASP A 249 10.54 -17.54 6.09
N ARG A 250 10.96 -18.81 5.95
CA ARG A 250 10.13 -19.89 5.43
C ARG A 250 8.88 -20.17 6.27
N ALA A 251 8.97 -19.96 7.55
CA ALA A 251 7.87 -20.23 8.49
C ALA A 251 6.85 -19.07 8.56
N HIS A 252 7.13 -17.95 7.91
CA HIS A 252 6.40 -16.72 8.09
C HIS A 252 5.51 -16.41 6.87
N ALA A 253 4.21 -16.33 7.06
CA ALA A 253 3.23 -16.12 6.01
C ALA A 253 2.22 -15.03 6.39
N ALA A 254 1.75 -14.29 5.38
CA ALA A 254 0.69 -13.32 5.58
C ALA A 254 -0.65 -13.99 5.95
N PRO A 255 -1.42 -13.41 6.88
CA PRO A 255 -2.76 -13.91 7.21
C PRO A 255 -3.76 -13.76 6.05
N ILE A 256 -3.52 -12.83 5.12
CA ILE A 256 -4.35 -12.60 3.94
C ILE A 256 -3.58 -13.04 2.70
N GLY A 257 -3.86 -14.26 2.21
CA GLY A 257 -3.13 -14.88 1.09
C GLY A 257 -3.80 -14.78 -0.28
N ASN A 258 -5.04 -14.27 -0.37
CA ASN A 258 -5.70 -14.13 -1.67
C ASN A 258 -5.10 -12.97 -2.50
N PRO A 259 -5.07 -13.10 -3.85
CA PRO A 259 -4.46 -12.09 -4.72
C PRO A 259 -5.10 -10.71 -4.60
N HIS A 260 -4.24 -9.67 -4.60
CA HIS A 260 -4.64 -8.26 -4.58
C HIS A 260 -4.03 -7.47 -5.75
N GLY A 261 -3.08 -8.09 -6.49
CA GLY A 261 -2.23 -7.41 -7.46
C GLY A 261 -1.01 -6.73 -6.83
N PHE A 262 -0.90 -6.78 -5.51
CA PHE A 262 0.23 -6.24 -4.72
C PHE A 262 0.32 -6.98 -3.37
N SER A 263 1.48 -6.91 -2.73
CA SER A 263 1.67 -7.33 -1.33
C SER A 263 1.72 -6.13 -0.39
N VAL A 264 1.35 -6.36 0.87
CA VAL A 264 1.52 -5.40 1.96
C VAL A 264 2.20 -6.11 3.12
N GLU A 265 3.31 -5.54 3.57
CA GLU A 265 4.01 -5.96 4.76
C GLU A 265 4.40 -4.75 5.61
N TRP A 266 4.61 -4.99 6.89
CA TRP A 266 5.18 -4.02 7.79
C TRP A 266 6.64 -4.35 8.05
N LEU A 267 7.48 -3.32 8.00
CA LEU A 267 8.88 -3.39 8.38
C LEU A 267 9.11 -2.45 9.56
N ARG A 268 9.83 -2.94 10.56
CA ARG A 268 10.35 -2.10 11.64
C ARG A 268 11.87 -2.21 11.73
N LEU A 269 12.47 -1.08 12.03
CA LEU A 269 13.91 -0.95 12.24
C LEU A 269 14.17 -0.36 13.62
N GLU A 270 15.11 -0.95 14.36
CA GLU A 270 15.56 -0.37 15.61
C GLU A 270 16.41 0.89 15.33
N PRO A 271 16.50 1.83 16.28
CA PRO A 271 17.25 3.07 16.09
C PRO A 271 18.68 2.84 15.60
N GLY A 272 19.08 3.57 14.56
CA GLY A 272 20.41 3.47 13.96
C GLY A 272 20.69 2.19 13.16
N ASN A 273 19.66 1.34 12.97
CA ASN A 273 19.78 0.13 12.16
C ASN A 273 19.16 0.34 10.78
N GLY A 274 19.61 -0.47 9.81
CA GLY A 274 19.09 -0.47 8.45
C GLY A 274 18.88 -1.87 7.91
N THR A 275 18.18 -1.97 6.77
CA THR A 275 17.94 -3.25 6.11
C THR A 275 19.18 -3.89 5.52
N GLY A 276 20.26 -3.14 5.35
CA GLY A 276 21.35 -3.53 4.46
C GLY A 276 21.01 -3.21 2.99
N ARG A 277 22.03 -3.04 2.20
CA ARG A 277 21.86 -2.67 0.79
C ARG A 277 21.34 -3.86 -0.02
N HIS A 278 20.23 -3.62 -0.71
CA HIS A 278 19.53 -4.62 -1.51
C HIS A 278 18.78 -3.98 -2.68
N LEU A 279 18.31 -4.80 -3.61
CA LEU A 279 17.39 -4.37 -4.66
C LEU A 279 16.23 -5.36 -4.83
N LEU A 280 15.16 -4.88 -5.41
CA LEU A 280 13.99 -5.65 -5.85
C LEU A 280 13.74 -5.36 -7.33
N ASP A 281 13.24 -6.35 -8.05
CA ASP A 281 12.82 -6.19 -9.44
C ASP A 281 11.49 -5.45 -9.59
N GLU A 282 10.77 -5.28 -8.47
CA GLU A 282 9.49 -4.59 -8.42
C GLU A 282 9.62 -3.18 -7.84
N LYS A 283 8.70 -2.31 -8.24
CA LYS A 283 8.48 -1.02 -7.59
C LYS A 283 7.85 -1.22 -6.22
N GLN A 284 8.29 -0.44 -5.25
CA GLN A 284 7.81 -0.52 -3.88
C GLN A 284 7.52 0.89 -3.36
N VAL A 285 6.36 1.09 -2.75
CA VAL A 285 6.06 2.31 -2.01
C VAL A 285 6.23 2.06 -0.52
N ILE A 286 7.04 2.89 0.10
CA ILE A 286 7.36 2.89 1.52
C ILE A 286 6.53 4.01 2.17
N ILE A 287 5.73 3.68 3.17
CA ILE A 287 4.89 4.63 3.92
C ILE A 287 5.34 4.62 5.37
N VAL A 288 5.87 5.72 5.87
CA VAL A 288 6.35 5.80 7.27
C VAL A 288 5.19 6.09 8.20
N PHE A 289 4.91 5.17 9.11
CA PHE A 289 3.84 5.30 10.11
C PHE A 289 4.33 5.90 11.42
N THR A 290 5.51 5.54 11.88
CA THR A 290 6.14 6.10 13.08
C THR A 290 7.63 6.26 12.89
N GLY A 291 8.21 7.26 13.55
CA GLY A 291 9.63 7.57 13.44
C GLY A 291 9.99 8.31 12.15
N ALA A 292 11.23 8.18 11.71
CA ALA A 292 11.72 8.75 10.47
C ALA A 292 12.73 7.81 9.81
N LEU A 293 12.76 7.81 8.49
CA LEU A 293 13.53 6.90 7.65
C LEU A 293 14.46 7.68 6.72
N ASP A 294 15.70 7.25 6.61
CA ASP A 294 16.58 7.67 5.52
C ASP A 294 16.65 6.52 4.49
N VAL A 295 16.27 6.82 3.25
CA VAL A 295 16.36 5.90 2.10
C VAL A 295 17.61 6.26 1.33
N ALA A 296 18.66 5.43 1.46
CA ALA A 296 19.85 5.54 0.63
C ALA A 296 19.67 4.72 -0.65
N LEU A 297 19.97 5.32 -1.79
CA LEU A 297 19.85 4.72 -3.13
C LEU A 297 21.22 4.62 -3.79
N ASN A 298 21.33 3.75 -4.78
CA ASN A 298 22.51 3.46 -5.60
C ASN A 298 23.64 2.73 -4.86
N GLY A 299 24.82 2.70 -5.46
CA GLY A 299 26.06 2.19 -4.87
C GLY A 299 26.75 3.23 -3.98
N PRO A 300 27.84 2.84 -3.30
CA PRO A 300 28.55 3.74 -2.41
C PRO A 300 29.12 4.99 -3.11
N GLU A 301 29.53 4.88 -4.36
CA GLU A 301 30.15 5.96 -5.12
C GLU A 301 29.13 7.02 -5.59
N ASP A 302 27.89 6.60 -5.85
CA ASP A 302 26.81 7.45 -6.36
C ASP A 302 25.66 7.58 -5.36
N ALA A 303 25.93 7.38 -4.07
CA ALA A 303 24.91 7.35 -3.03
C ALA A 303 24.10 8.64 -2.98
N VAL A 304 22.78 8.48 -3.01
CA VAL A 304 21.81 9.56 -2.82
C VAL A 304 20.90 9.17 -1.65
N SER A 305 20.63 10.07 -0.73
CA SER A 305 19.75 9.83 0.41
C SER A 305 18.53 10.75 0.38
N VAL A 306 17.39 10.19 0.77
CA VAL A 306 16.13 10.91 0.93
C VAL A 306 15.58 10.65 2.33
N HIS A 307 15.25 11.70 3.05
CA HIS A 307 14.62 11.63 4.37
C HIS A 307 13.10 11.54 4.21
N VAL A 308 12.47 10.56 4.86
CA VAL A 308 11.02 10.31 4.82
C VAL A 308 10.50 10.37 6.26
N ALA A 309 9.66 11.36 6.55
CA ALA A 309 9.07 11.56 7.86
C ALA A 309 7.76 10.75 8.04
N THR A 310 7.27 10.69 9.27
CA THR A 310 5.97 10.10 9.58
C THR A 310 4.86 10.71 8.73
N GLY A 311 4.06 9.87 8.08
CA GLY A 311 2.96 10.26 7.19
C GLY A 311 3.38 10.60 5.77
N GLU A 312 4.65 10.50 5.44
CA GLU A 312 5.18 10.68 4.09
C GLU A 312 5.41 9.32 3.40
N CYS A 313 5.53 9.36 2.08
CA CYS A 313 5.75 8.18 1.26
C CYS A 313 6.96 8.35 0.34
N PHE A 314 7.65 7.27 0.08
CA PHE A 314 8.71 7.21 -0.93
C PHE A 314 8.48 6.06 -1.89
N SER A 315 8.50 6.34 -3.20
CA SER A 315 8.44 5.33 -4.25
C SER A 315 9.85 4.87 -4.62
N ALA A 316 10.26 3.70 -4.13
CA ALA A 316 11.52 3.07 -4.49
C ALA A 316 11.42 2.43 -5.89
N PRO A 317 12.27 2.82 -6.86
CA PRO A 317 12.22 2.27 -8.21
C PRO A 317 12.69 0.82 -8.25
N ALA A 318 12.18 0.05 -9.22
CA ALA A 318 12.63 -1.31 -9.50
C ALA A 318 14.10 -1.35 -9.94
N GLY A 319 14.83 -2.41 -9.59
CA GLY A 319 16.19 -2.64 -10.03
C GLY A 319 17.24 -1.67 -9.50
N VAL A 320 16.91 -0.84 -8.50
CA VAL A 320 17.82 0.15 -7.90
C VAL A 320 18.22 -0.31 -6.51
N TRP A 321 19.52 -0.27 -6.24
CA TRP A 321 20.08 -0.50 -4.90
C TRP A 321 19.49 0.47 -3.91
N ARG A 322 19.02 -0.05 -2.75
CA ARG A 322 18.48 0.73 -1.65
C ARG A 322 18.92 0.18 -0.31
N ASN A 323 19.02 1.07 0.67
CA ASN A 323 19.15 0.73 2.08
C ASN A 323 18.18 1.62 2.87
N LEU A 324 17.32 1.01 3.67
CA LEU A 324 16.36 1.69 4.53
C LEU A 324 16.99 1.79 5.91
N VAL A 325 17.22 2.99 6.41
CA VAL A 325 17.92 3.23 7.67
C VAL A 325 17.03 4.02 8.62
N ALA A 326 16.85 3.53 9.85
CA ALA A 326 16.13 4.26 10.89
C ALA A 326 16.88 5.54 11.24
N SER A 327 16.22 6.68 11.05
CA SER A 327 16.77 8.01 11.35
C SER A 327 16.39 8.44 12.76
N GLY A 328 17.35 9.01 13.47
CA GLY A 328 17.13 9.50 14.84
C GLY A 328 17.21 8.42 15.92
N THR A 329 16.51 8.61 17.04
CA THR A 329 16.62 7.80 18.27
C THR A 329 15.39 6.92 18.54
N ALA A 330 14.37 7.01 17.69
CA ALA A 330 13.15 6.22 17.81
C ALA A 330 13.17 5.03 16.81
N ARG A 331 12.48 3.95 17.17
CA ARG A 331 12.14 2.87 16.25
C ARG A 331 11.31 3.43 15.10
N VAL A 332 11.56 2.94 13.90
CA VAL A 332 10.75 3.26 12.71
C VAL A 332 9.85 2.07 12.38
N GLU A 333 8.57 2.34 12.17
CA GLU A 333 7.65 1.38 11.58
C GLU A 333 7.07 1.95 10.28
N MET A 334 7.07 1.14 9.25
CA MET A 334 6.60 1.51 7.92
C MET A 334 5.80 0.38 7.28
N ALA A 335 4.83 0.75 6.46
CA ALA A 335 4.18 -0.17 5.54
C ALA A 335 4.92 -0.15 4.20
N LEU A 336 5.12 -1.34 3.63
CA LEU A 336 5.68 -1.55 2.31
C LEU A 336 4.57 -2.09 1.41
N VAL A 337 4.29 -1.39 0.31
CA VAL A 337 3.37 -1.86 -0.74
C VAL A 337 4.20 -2.19 -1.96
N THR A 338 4.20 -3.45 -2.39
CA THR A 338 5.04 -3.93 -3.48
C THR A 338 4.20 -4.57 -4.58
N ALA A 339 4.47 -4.24 -5.84
CA ALA A 339 3.69 -4.72 -6.98
C ALA A 339 3.68 -6.26 -7.11
N GLY A 340 2.52 -6.79 -7.51
CA GLY A 340 2.31 -8.22 -7.78
C GLY A 340 2.09 -9.08 -6.53
N ASP A 341 1.50 -10.25 -6.75
CA ASP A 341 1.12 -11.20 -5.68
C ASP A 341 2.21 -12.26 -5.39
N ALA A 342 3.19 -12.43 -6.30
CA ALA A 342 4.26 -13.40 -6.12
C ALA A 342 5.22 -12.95 -5.00
N ARG A 343 5.92 -13.92 -4.39
CA ARG A 343 6.99 -13.63 -3.44
C ARG A 343 8.08 -12.79 -4.11
N LYS A 344 8.48 -11.71 -3.44
CA LYS A 344 9.56 -10.84 -3.89
C LYS A 344 10.90 -11.46 -3.55
N ARG A 345 11.81 -11.47 -4.52
CA ARG A 345 13.17 -11.95 -4.31
C ARG A 345 14.11 -10.78 -4.10
N ILE A 346 14.70 -10.73 -2.93
CA ILE A 346 15.71 -9.72 -2.60
C ILE A 346 17.04 -10.14 -3.26
N THR A 347 17.63 -9.23 -4.01
CA THR A 347 19.03 -9.33 -4.39
C THR A 347 19.84 -8.51 -3.38
N TRP A 348 20.67 -9.20 -2.60
CA TRP A 348 21.53 -8.59 -1.60
C TRP A 348 22.81 -8.07 -2.20
N ALA A 349 23.28 -6.92 -1.72
CA ALA A 349 24.57 -6.40 -2.11
C ALA A 349 25.70 -7.32 -1.64
N PRO A 350 26.85 -7.32 -2.38
CA PRO A 350 28.01 -8.19 -2.13
C PRO A 350 28.46 -8.21 -0.68
N GLU A 351 28.57 -7.04 -0.09
CA GLU A 351 29.04 -6.88 1.28
C GLU A 351 28.08 -7.46 2.31
N VAL A 352 26.75 -7.37 2.06
CA VAL A 352 25.72 -7.95 2.94
C VAL A 352 25.74 -9.47 2.84
N ALA A 353 25.80 -10.00 1.62
CA ALA A 353 25.86 -11.45 1.38
C ALA A 353 27.12 -12.07 1.98
N ALA A 354 28.27 -11.42 1.84
CA ALA A 354 29.53 -11.87 2.43
C ALA A 354 29.52 -11.83 3.96
N ALA A 355 28.96 -10.77 4.55
CA ALA A 355 28.82 -10.64 5.99
C ALA A 355 27.89 -11.72 6.57
N ALA A 356 26.75 -11.99 5.91
CA ALA A 356 25.81 -13.04 6.32
C ALA A 356 26.47 -14.42 6.26
N LEU A 357 27.19 -14.71 5.17
CA LEU A 357 27.94 -15.96 5.02
C LEU A 357 29.00 -16.13 6.14
N ALA A 358 29.74 -15.07 6.44
CA ALA A 358 30.73 -15.08 7.53
C ALA A 358 30.08 -15.28 8.90
N ALA A 359 28.85 -14.79 9.09
CA ALA A 359 28.05 -15.01 10.29
C ALA A 359 27.37 -16.40 10.33
N GLY A 360 27.56 -17.24 9.30
CA GLY A 360 26.99 -18.58 9.22
C GLY A 360 25.53 -18.61 8.77
N THR A 361 25.03 -17.54 8.13
CA THR A 361 23.66 -17.41 7.61
C THR A 361 23.72 -17.33 6.08
N VAL A 362 22.80 -18.03 5.43
CA VAL A 362 22.73 -18.08 3.95
C VAL A 362 21.27 -18.08 3.51
N LEU A 363 21.06 -17.86 2.19
CA LEU A 363 19.80 -18.19 1.55
C LEU A 363 19.87 -19.61 0.99
N ASP A 364 18.92 -20.45 1.34
CA ASP A 364 18.79 -21.80 0.81
C ASP A 364 18.45 -21.84 -0.68
N HIS A 365 18.21 -23.04 -1.22
CA HIS A 365 17.87 -23.22 -2.64
C HIS A 365 16.64 -22.39 -3.09
N ASP A 366 15.66 -22.27 -2.21
CA ASP A 366 14.43 -21.52 -2.49
C ASP A 366 14.52 -20.03 -2.13
N GLY A 367 15.67 -19.58 -1.61
CA GLY A 367 15.92 -18.19 -1.21
C GLY A 367 15.31 -17.86 0.16
N HIS A 368 15.29 -18.78 1.10
CA HIS A 368 14.95 -18.51 2.50
C HIS A 368 16.18 -18.55 3.38
N VAL A 369 16.13 -17.75 4.44
CA VAL A 369 17.21 -17.70 5.43
C VAL A 369 17.39 -19.07 6.08
N ALA A 370 18.63 -19.54 6.13
CA ALA A 370 18.99 -20.83 6.71
C ALA A 370 20.35 -20.78 7.41
N PRO A 371 20.55 -21.55 8.50
CA PRO A 371 21.86 -21.72 9.11
C PRO A 371 22.79 -22.54 8.17
N LEU A 372 23.93 -21.97 7.78
CA LEU A 372 24.92 -22.64 6.93
C LEU A 372 25.34 -24.00 7.50
N ALA A 373 25.52 -24.08 8.80
CA ALA A 373 25.98 -25.29 9.48
C ALA A 373 25.03 -26.49 9.34
N LEU A 374 23.74 -26.26 9.09
CA LEU A 374 22.73 -27.32 8.92
C LEU A 374 22.66 -27.87 7.49
N LEU A 375 23.24 -27.18 6.52
CA LEU A 375 23.21 -27.63 5.13
C LEU A 375 24.21 -28.78 4.88
N PRO A 376 23.87 -29.77 4.04
CA PRO A 376 24.83 -30.79 3.59
C PRO A 376 26.07 -30.16 2.95
N PRO A 377 27.26 -30.78 3.04
CA PRO A 377 28.52 -30.18 2.52
C PRO A 377 28.48 -29.74 1.08
N THR A 378 27.89 -30.52 0.18
CA THR A 378 27.75 -30.18 -1.25
C THR A 378 26.82 -28.99 -1.45
N THR A 379 25.67 -28.95 -0.76
CA THR A 379 24.72 -27.83 -0.77
C THR A 379 25.36 -26.56 -0.21
N ARG A 380 26.11 -26.69 0.89
CA ARG A 380 26.83 -25.59 1.54
C ARG A 380 27.79 -24.89 0.56
N SER A 381 28.61 -25.69 -0.14
CA SER A 381 29.55 -25.16 -1.14
C SER A 381 28.84 -24.44 -2.28
N ALA A 382 27.78 -25.04 -2.82
CA ALA A 382 27.00 -24.45 -3.91
C ALA A 382 26.30 -23.13 -3.52
N VAL A 383 25.69 -23.09 -2.32
CA VAL A 383 25.03 -21.89 -1.80
C VAL A 383 26.03 -20.78 -1.52
N SER A 384 27.18 -21.09 -0.90
CA SER A 384 28.24 -20.11 -0.65
C SER A 384 28.76 -19.50 -1.95
N ALA A 385 29.02 -20.34 -2.96
CA ALA A 385 29.49 -19.87 -4.27
C ALA A 385 28.44 -18.94 -4.93
N ARG A 386 27.16 -19.32 -4.91
CA ARG A 386 26.07 -18.50 -5.47
C ARG A 386 25.97 -17.14 -4.77
N MET A 387 26.06 -17.09 -3.44
CA MET A 387 26.01 -15.84 -2.69
C MET A 387 27.18 -14.90 -3.02
N LEU A 388 28.35 -15.45 -3.28
CA LEU A 388 29.53 -14.67 -3.66
C LEU A 388 29.50 -14.24 -5.15
N GLN A 389 28.90 -15.05 -6.04
CA GLN A 389 28.75 -14.71 -7.47
C GLN A 389 27.66 -13.67 -7.73
N ALA A 390 26.60 -13.64 -6.95
CA ALA A 390 25.61 -12.56 -7.00
C ALA A 390 26.21 -11.21 -6.55
N ALA A 391 27.44 -11.25 -6.13
CA ALA A 391 28.28 -10.19 -5.60
C ALA A 391 29.23 -9.55 -6.67
N GLU A 392 29.42 -10.19 -7.83
CA GLU A 392 30.16 -9.65 -8.97
C GLU A 392 29.20 -9.05 -10.04
#